data_d6349f1fffcb53f7253323541c23413f
#
_entry.id   d6349f1fffcb53f7253323541c23413f
#
_cell.length_a   1.000
_cell.length_b   1.000
_cell.length_c   1.000
_cell.angle_alpha   90.00
_cell.angle_beta   90.00
_cell.angle_gamma   90.00
#
_symmetry.space_group_name_H-M   'P 1'
#
loop_
_entity.id
_entity.type
_entity.pdbx_description
1 polymer ?
#
loop_
_entity_poly.entity_id
_entity_poly.type
_entity_poly.pdbx_seq_one_letter_code
_entity_poly.pdbx_strand_id
1 'polypeptide(L)'
;MQTWDPQAYEKNGAFVHGLAGGVLGWLDAQPEERILDLGCGDGQLTKRIVATGARVVGFDASPKMAASARALGIEVDEGNAESLPYEDGAFDAVFSNAALHWIRNQDAMMAGVHRVLRPGGRFVAEMGGLGNIAAIRTALMAVMARHGFDGREDNVNYYPTPEIYGRRLEGHGFSVERIELIPRPTRLLEDGMSGWIRTFRRGVLESLPEAMRDAVVGEAVDLLEPILRDEEGNWTADYVRLRFIARA
;
A
#
# COMPACT_ATOMS: atom_id res chain seq x y z
N MET A 1 2.12 11.04 -10.88
CA MET A 1 1.48 9.76 -10.45
C MET A 1 2.61 8.78 -10.18
N GLN A 2 2.52 7.98 -9.11
CA GLN A 2 3.56 6.96 -8.84
C GLN A 2 3.60 5.93 -9.97
N THR A 3 4.78 5.69 -10.53
CA THR A 3 5.01 4.63 -11.52
C THR A 3 5.75 3.48 -10.85
N TRP A 4 5.26 2.26 -11.05
CA TRP A 4 5.83 1.07 -10.43
C TRP A 4 6.76 0.35 -11.41
N ASP A 5 7.95 0.03 -10.92
CA ASP A 5 8.92 -0.84 -11.59
C ASP A 5 8.96 -2.16 -10.83
N PRO A 6 8.48 -3.28 -11.42
CA PRO A 6 8.42 -4.56 -10.73
C PRO A 6 9.78 -5.05 -10.23
N GLN A 7 10.87 -4.82 -10.97
CA GLN A 7 12.21 -5.27 -10.56
C GLN A 7 12.73 -4.46 -9.37
N ALA A 8 12.56 -3.13 -9.40
CA ALA A 8 12.92 -2.27 -8.26
C ALA A 8 12.04 -2.58 -7.04
N TYR A 9 10.76 -2.90 -7.27
CA TYR A 9 9.84 -3.31 -6.20
C TYR A 9 10.20 -4.67 -5.62
N GLU A 10 10.53 -5.66 -6.44
CA GLU A 10 10.99 -6.98 -5.99
C GLU A 10 12.25 -6.85 -5.12
N LYS A 11 13.23 -6.03 -5.56
CA LYS A 11 14.48 -5.80 -4.84
C LYS A 11 14.28 -5.09 -3.51
N ASN A 12 13.47 -4.03 -3.46
CA ASN A 12 13.35 -3.14 -2.29
C ASN A 12 12.04 -3.31 -1.51
N GLY A 13 11.05 -4.04 -2.05
CA GLY A 13 9.71 -4.22 -1.49
C GLY A 13 9.38 -5.65 -1.07
N ALA A 14 10.26 -6.63 -1.26
CA ALA A 14 10.00 -8.04 -0.94
C ALA A 14 9.57 -8.27 0.53
N PHE A 15 9.98 -7.41 1.45
CA PHE A 15 9.54 -7.46 2.85
C PHE A 15 8.02 -7.27 3.01
N VAL A 16 7.34 -6.58 2.07
CA VAL A 16 5.88 -6.35 2.12
C VAL A 16 5.12 -7.66 2.16
N HIS A 17 5.55 -8.63 1.35
CA HIS A 17 4.91 -9.96 1.31
C HIS A 17 5.20 -10.79 2.56
N GLY A 18 6.43 -10.69 3.10
CA GLY A 18 6.82 -11.39 4.32
C GLY A 18 6.06 -10.92 5.56
N LEU A 19 5.77 -9.63 5.63
CA LEU A 19 5.11 -8.99 6.78
C LEU A 19 3.57 -9.02 6.71
N ALA A 20 2.99 -9.48 5.61
CA ALA A 20 1.53 -9.52 5.42
C ALA A 20 0.84 -10.68 6.17
N GLY A 21 1.56 -11.55 6.87
CA GLY A 21 0.98 -12.68 7.60
C GLY A 21 -0.15 -12.30 8.53
N GLY A 22 -0.04 -11.16 9.22
CA GLY A 22 -1.09 -10.68 10.11
C GLY A 22 -2.39 -10.29 9.41
N VAL A 23 -2.34 -9.58 8.28
CA VAL A 23 -3.55 -9.17 7.53
C VAL A 23 -4.17 -10.36 6.78
N LEU A 24 -3.37 -11.31 6.31
CA LEU A 24 -3.87 -12.57 5.75
C LEU A 24 -4.61 -13.41 6.80
N GLY A 25 -4.10 -13.46 8.04
CA GLY A 25 -4.81 -14.11 9.14
C GLY A 25 -6.16 -13.45 9.47
N TRP A 26 -6.28 -12.14 9.26
CA TRP A 26 -7.56 -11.44 9.42
C TRP A 26 -8.52 -11.68 8.25
N LEU A 27 -7.99 -11.90 7.04
CA LEU A 27 -8.79 -12.28 5.88
C LEU A 27 -9.45 -13.65 6.11
N ASP A 28 -8.71 -14.60 6.68
CA ASP A 28 -9.18 -15.96 6.95
C ASP A 28 -9.89 -16.56 5.71
N ALA A 29 -9.19 -16.55 4.58
CA ALA A 29 -9.74 -16.99 3.30
C ALA A 29 -10.10 -18.47 3.35
N GLN A 30 -11.35 -18.80 2.97
CA GLN A 30 -11.87 -20.15 2.94
C GLN A 30 -11.84 -20.73 1.51
N PRO A 31 -11.76 -22.06 1.36
CA PRO A 31 -11.91 -22.70 0.05
C PRO A 31 -13.21 -22.30 -0.65
N GLU A 32 -13.15 -22.13 -1.97
CA GLU A 32 -14.25 -21.76 -2.85
C GLU A 32 -14.78 -20.32 -2.68
N GLU A 33 -14.35 -19.54 -1.67
CA GLU A 33 -14.70 -18.13 -1.60
C GLU A 33 -14.20 -17.37 -2.83
N ARG A 34 -15.02 -16.46 -3.33
CA ARG A 34 -14.62 -15.53 -4.39
C ARG A 34 -14.08 -14.25 -3.77
N ILE A 35 -12.80 -14.00 -3.92
CA ILE A 35 -12.09 -12.90 -3.28
C ILE A 35 -11.53 -11.94 -4.33
N LEU A 36 -11.75 -10.64 -4.15
CA LEU A 36 -11.08 -9.59 -4.91
C LEU A 36 -9.83 -9.14 -4.14
N ASP A 37 -8.65 -9.24 -4.75
CA ASP A 37 -7.40 -8.64 -4.23
C ASP A 37 -7.19 -7.28 -4.88
N LEU A 38 -7.59 -6.21 -4.18
CA LEU A 38 -7.61 -4.83 -4.64
C LEU A 38 -6.24 -4.16 -4.47
N GLY A 39 -5.56 -3.89 -5.56
CA GLY A 39 -4.16 -3.47 -5.60
C GLY A 39 -3.23 -4.66 -5.41
N CYS A 40 -3.44 -5.73 -6.19
CA CYS A 40 -2.74 -7.01 -6.05
C CYS A 40 -1.23 -6.94 -6.36
N GLY A 41 -0.79 -5.85 -7.00
CA GLY A 41 0.61 -5.65 -7.36
C GLY A 41 1.16 -6.77 -8.26
N ASP A 42 2.32 -7.29 -7.90
CA ASP A 42 3.00 -8.39 -8.61
C ASP A 42 2.39 -9.78 -8.37
N GLY A 43 1.34 -9.87 -7.54
CA GLY A 43 0.59 -11.10 -7.28
C GLY A 43 1.21 -12.07 -6.27
N GLN A 44 2.36 -11.77 -5.68
CA GLN A 44 3.02 -12.67 -4.71
C GLN A 44 2.13 -12.96 -3.49
N LEU A 45 1.41 -11.95 -3.01
CA LEU A 45 0.50 -12.11 -1.88
C LEU A 45 -0.81 -12.78 -2.30
N THR A 46 -1.33 -12.43 -3.49
CA THR A 46 -2.50 -13.06 -4.11
C THR A 46 -2.32 -14.58 -4.22
N LYS A 47 -1.12 -15.03 -4.62
CA LYS A 47 -0.79 -16.46 -4.71
C LYS A 47 -0.95 -17.18 -3.37
N ARG A 48 -0.65 -16.52 -2.25
CA ARG A 48 -0.86 -17.10 -0.91
C ARG A 48 -2.34 -17.23 -0.57
N ILE A 49 -3.20 -16.30 -1.06
CA ILE A 49 -4.65 -16.41 -0.89
C ILE A 49 -5.20 -17.55 -1.75
N VAL A 50 -4.76 -17.66 -3.01
CA VAL A 50 -5.13 -18.77 -3.90
C VAL A 50 -4.77 -20.14 -3.30
N ALA A 51 -3.63 -20.23 -2.60
CA ALA A 51 -3.19 -21.48 -1.96
C ALA A 51 -4.12 -21.98 -0.84
N THR A 52 -5.06 -21.16 -0.35
CA THR A 52 -6.11 -21.60 0.60
C THR A 52 -7.27 -22.36 -0.08
N GLY A 53 -7.31 -22.37 -1.41
CA GLY A 53 -8.42 -22.91 -2.20
C GLY A 53 -9.48 -21.87 -2.59
N ALA A 54 -9.26 -20.60 -2.27
CA ALA A 54 -10.14 -19.50 -2.69
C ALA A 54 -9.96 -19.18 -4.18
N ARG A 55 -11.04 -18.70 -4.81
CA ARG A 55 -11.04 -18.16 -6.18
C ARG A 55 -10.74 -16.69 -6.15
N VAL A 56 -9.53 -16.31 -6.52
CA VAL A 56 -9.07 -14.94 -6.35
C VAL A 56 -8.96 -14.23 -7.71
N VAL A 57 -9.54 -13.04 -7.80
CA VAL A 57 -9.31 -12.11 -8.90
C VAL A 57 -8.44 -10.96 -8.37
N GLY A 58 -7.28 -10.74 -8.97
CA GLY A 58 -6.46 -9.58 -8.71
C GLY A 58 -6.99 -8.37 -9.46
N PHE A 59 -6.81 -7.18 -8.92
CA PHE A 59 -7.15 -5.92 -9.57
C PHE A 59 -6.04 -4.90 -9.30
N ASP A 60 -5.43 -4.36 -10.36
CA ASP A 60 -4.36 -3.37 -10.21
C ASP A 60 -4.42 -2.30 -11.30
N ALA A 61 -4.04 -1.07 -10.96
CA ALA A 61 -4.01 0.04 -11.91
C ALA A 61 -2.73 0.08 -12.75
N SER A 62 -1.70 -0.68 -12.39
CA SER A 62 -0.42 -0.73 -13.09
C SER A 62 -0.37 -1.90 -14.09
N PRO A 63 -0.34 -1.65 -15.41
CA PRO A 63 -0.24 -2.73 -16.41
C PRO A 63 0.99 -3.62 -16.19
N LYS A 64 2.11 -3.04 -15.73
CA LYS A 64 3.34 -3.79 -15.46
C LYS A 64 3.20 -4.75 -14.29
N MET A 65 2.56 -4.29 -13.20
CA MET A 65 2.30 -5.12 -12.02
C MET A 65 1.30 -6.23 -12.36
N ALA A 66 0.19 -5.88 -13.03
CA ALA A 66 -0.79 -6.84 -13.49
C ALA A 66 -0.18 -7.92 -14.42
N ALA A 67 0.72 -7.53 -15.32
CA ALA A 67 1.44 -8.49 -16.16
C ALA A 67 2.33 -9.44 -15.36
N SER A 68 3.01 -8.94 -14.31
CA SER A 68 3.80 -9.77 -13.40
C SER A 68 2.93 -10.78 -12.64
N ALA A 69 1.76 -10.35 -12.15
CA ALA A 69 0.83 -11.23 -11.47
C ALA A 69 0.24 -12.31 -12.39
N ARG A 70 -0.11 -11.95 -13.63
CA ARG A 70 -0.57 -12.91 -14.64
C ARG A 70 0.49 -13.96 -14.97
N ALA A 71 1.78 -13.58 -14.98
CA ALA A 71 2.88 -14.51 -15.18
C ALA A 71 2.99 -15.58 -14.07
N LEU A 72 2.40 -15.31 -12.88
CA LEU A 72 2.26 -16.27 -11.77
C LEU A 72 1.00 -17.16 -11.89
N GLY A 73 0.22 -17.02 -12.98
CA GLY A 73 -1.01 -17.78 -13.20
C GLY A 73 -2.24 -17.19 -12.49
N ILE A 74 -2.18 -15.95 -12.05
CA ILE A 74 -3.29 -15.25 -11.37
C ILE A 74 -4.18 -14.60 -12.42
N GLU A 75 -5.51 -14.72 -12.27
CA GLU A 75 -6.48 -13.92 -13.00
C GLU A 75 -6.42 -12.46 -12.50
N VAL A 76 -6.13 -11.50 -13.40
CA VAL A 76 -5.98 -10.08 -13.02
C VAL A 76 -6.69 -9.18 -14.02
N ASP A 77 -7.54 -8.30 -13.49
CA ASP A 77 -8.12 -7.20 -14.23
C ASP A 77 -7.34 -5.90 -13.99
N GLU A 78 -7.23 -5.08 -15.03
CA GLU A 78 -6.56 -3.77 -14.94
C GLU A 78 -7.61 -2.67 -14.84
N GLY A 79 -7.40 -1.73 -13.90
CA GLY A 79 -8.32 -0.60 -13.78
C GLY A 79 -8.09 0.30 -12.57
N ASN A 80 -8.95 1.30 -12.46
CA ASN A 80 -8.95 2.22 -11.32
C ASN A 80 -9.87 1.69 -10.21
N ALA A 81 -9.34 1.54 -9.01
CA ALA A 81 -10.09 1.12 -7.81
C ALA A 81 -11.29 2.03 -7.46
N GLU A 82 -11.32 3.24 -8.01
CA GLU A 82 -12.43 4.19 -7.87
C GLU A 82 -13.64 3.83 -8.77
N SER A 83 -13.50 2.84 -9.66
CA SER A 83 -14.56 2.39 -10.58
C SER A 83 -14.40 0.88 -10.87
N LEU A 84 -14.85 0.05 -9.94
CA LEU A 84 -14.75 -1.41 -10.05
C LEU A 84 -15.75 -1.96 -11.09
N PRO A 85 -15.29 -2.73 -12.10
CA PRO A 85 -16.12 -3.19 -13.22
C PRO A 85 -16.87 -4.48 -12.92
N TYR A 86 -17.21 -4.73 -11.67
CA TYR A 86 -17.88 -5.97 -11.24
C TYR A 86 -19.32 -5.72 -10.88
N GLU A 87 -20.14 -6.76 -10.96
CA GLU A 87 -21.56 -6.73 -10.56
C GLU A 87 -21.69 -6.60 -9.03
N ASP A 88 -22.88 -6.19 -8.60
CA ASP A 88 -23.23 -6.09 -7.19
C ASP A 88 -23.20 -7.46 -6.55
N GLY A 89 -22.61 -7.55 -5.35
CA GLY A 89 -22.52 -8.80 -4.59
C GLY A 89 -21.64 -9.89 -5.21
N ALA A 90 -20.72 -9.53 -6.11
CA ALA A 90 -19.89 -10.50 -6.83
C ALA A 90 -18.88 -11.24 -5.95
N PHE A 91 -18.52 -10.71 -4.78
CA PHE A 91 -17.42 -11.22 -3.96
C PHE A 91 -17.85 -11.52 -2.52
N ASP A 92 -17.29 -12.60 -1.96
CA ASP A 92 -17.39 -12.96 -0.54
C ASP A 92 -16.51 -12.07 0.34
N ALA A 93 -15.35 -11.68 -0.20
CA ALA A 93 -14.42 -10.78 0.48
C ALA A 93 -13.70 -9.88 -0.52
N VAL A 94 -13.32 -8.68 -0.05
CA VAL A 94 -12.32 -7.83 -0.70
C VAL A 94 -11.12 -7.76 0.24
N PHE A 95 -9.95 -8.00 -0.31
CA PHE A 95 -8.67 -7.90 0.37
C PHE A 95 -7.84 -6.77 -0.25
N SER A 96 -7.06 -6.06 0.57
CA SER A 96 -6.09 -5.10 0.05
C SER A 96 -4.90 -4.97 0.99
N ASN A 97 -3.69 -5.03 0.45
CA ASN A 97 -2.49 -4.82 1.24
C ASN A 97 -1.57 -3.77 0.61
N ALA A 98 -1.23 -2.74 1.37
CA ALA A 98 -0.32 -1.66 1.00
C ALA A 98 -0.72 -0.86 -0.27
N ALA A 99 -1.99 -0.86 -0.67
CA ALA A 99 -2.48 -0.21 -1.87
C ALA A 99 -3.41 0.99 -1.60
N LEU A 100 -4.34 0.90 -0.63
CA LEU A 100 -5.42 1.88 -0.46
C LEU A 100 -4.95 3.32 -0.23
N HIS A 101 -3.79 3.51 0.39
CA HIS A 101 -3.25 4.86 0.64
C HIS A 101 -2.75 5.58 -0.63
N TRP A 102 -2.73 4.91 -1.78
CA TRP A 102 -2.43 5.50 -3.08
C TRP A 102 -3.68 5.99 -3.82
N ILE A 103 -4.87 5.57 -3.38
CA ILE A 103 -6.15 5.91 -4.01
C ILE A 103 -6.56 7.31 -3.56
N ARG A 104 -6.87 8.20 -4.51
CA ARG A 104 -7.20 9.59 -4.21
C ARG A 104 -8.63 9.75 -3.73
N ASN A 105 -9.57 9.16 -4.45
CA ASN A 105 -10.98 9.21 -4.08
C ASN A 105 -11.37 7.99 -3.25
N GLN A 106 -11.13 8.09 -1.94
CA GLN A 106 -11.44 7.04 -0.97
C GLN A 106 -12.95 6.72 -0.92
N ASP A 107 -13.81 7.74 -1.13
CA ASP A 107 -15.24 7.56 -1.06
C ASP A 107 -15.76 6.76 -2.26
N ALA A 108 -15.29 7.05 -3.47
CA ALA A 108 -15.64 6.26 -4.66
C ALA A 108 -15.16 4.81 -4.54
N MET A 109 -13.94 4.60 -4.03
CA MET A 109 -13.39 3.25 -3.80
C MET A 109 -14.23 2.50 -2.77
N MET A 110 -14.56 3.10 -1.61
CA MET A 110 -15.36 2.46 -0.56
C MET A 110 -16.77 2.11 -1.03
N ALA A 111 -17.44 3.04 -1.74
CA ALA A 111 -18.74 2.77 -2.35
C ALA A 111 -18.68 1.60 -3.35
N GLY A 112 -17.64 1.57 -4.19
CA GLY A 112 -17.40 0.47 -5.13
C GLY A 112 -17.16 -0.85 -4.41
N VAL A 113 -16.33 -0.88 -3.37
CA VAL A 113 -16.06 -2.10 -2.58
C VAL A 113 -17.31 -2.60 -1.88
N HIS A 114 -18.09 -1.70 -1.24
CA HIS A 114 -19.35 -2.08 -0.59
C HIS A 114 -20.33 -2.69 -1.59
N ARG A 115 -20.48 -2.10 -2.78
CA ARG A 115 -21.37 -2.58 -3.83
C ARG A 115 -20.99 -3.98 -4.34
N VAL A 116 -19.72 -4.25 -4.56
CA VAL A 116 -19.28 -5.54 -5.12
C VAL A 116 -19.22 -6.67 -4.08
N LEU A 117 -19.27 -6.34 -2.78
CA LEU A 117 -19.41 -7.32 -1.71
C LEU A 117 -20.86 -7.81 -1.59
N ARG A 118 -21.04 -9.12 -1.41
CA ARG A 118 -22.35 -9.66 -1.02
C ARG A 118 -22.74 -9.16 0.39
N PRO A 119 -24.03 -9.14 0.74
CA PRO A 119 -24.45 -8.85 2.10
C PRO A 119 -23.73 -9.75 3.13
N GLY A 120 -23.11 -9.13 4.14
CA GLY A 120 -22.28 -9.82 5.14
C GLY A 120 -20.88 -10.20 4.66
N GLY A 121 -20.51 -9.87 3.43
CA GLY A 121 -19.14 -10.00 2.91
C GLY A 121 -18.16 -9.11 3.66
N ARG A 122 -16.87 -9.46 3.67
CA ARG A 122 -15.88 -8.72 4.45
C ARG A 122 -14.90 -7.93 3.59
N PHE A 123 -14.56 -6.74 4.06
CA PHE A 123 -13.46 -5.94 3.54
C PHE A 123 -12.32 -5.97 4.56
N VAL A 124 -11.21 -6.58 4.19
CA VAL A 124 -10.03 -6.71 5.05
C VAL A 124 -8.85 -6.03 4.38
N ALA A 125 -8.25 -5.07 5.06
CA ALA A 125 -7.13 -4.38 4.46
C ALA A 125 -6.07 -3.93 5.47
N GLU A 126 -4.87 -3.71 4.93
CA GLU A 126 -3.76 -3.04 5.60
C GLU A 126 -3.16 -1.98 4.69
N MET A 127 -3.05 -0.77 5.21
CA MET A 127 -2.51 0.39 4.49
C MET A 127 -1.60 1.23 5.39
N GLY A 128 -0.97 2.27 4.88
CA GLY A 128 -0.32 3.26 5.72
C GLY A 128 -1.34 4.01 6.57
N GLY A 129 -1.08 4.15 7.87
CA GLY A 129 -1.90 4.95 8.79
C GLY A 129 -1.19 6.23 9.24
N LEU A 130 -1.79 6.97 10.17
CA LEU A 130 -1.18 8.19 10.72
C LEU A 130 0.22 7.87 11.26
N GLY A 131 1.20 8.71 10.92
CA GLY A 131 2.60 8.52 11.31
C GLY A 131 3.40 7.60 10.40
N ASN A 132 2.80 6.98 9.38
CA ASN A 132 3.50 6.11 8.44
C ASN A 132 4.63 6.84 7.71
N ILE A 133 5.85 6.33 7.83
CA ILE A 133 7.08 6.91 7.26
C ILE A 133 7.26 8.40 7.57
N ALA A 134 6.91 8.81 8.79
CA ALA A 134 6.87 10.23 9.18
C ALA A 134 8.26 10.87 9.15
N ALA A 135 9.29 10.19 9.66
CA ALA A 135 10.66 10.69 9.62
C ALA A 135 11.14 10.86 8.17
N ILE A 136 10.94 9.84 7.34
CA ILE A 136 11.36 9.87 5.93
C ILE A 136 10.67 11.00 5.16
N ARG A 137 9.36 11.18 5.35
CA ARG A 137 8.61 12.26 4.71
C ARG A 137 9.08 13.63 5.17
N THR A 138 9.29 13.79 6.46
CA THR A 138 9.75 15.08 7.04
C THR A 138 11.14 15.43 6.52
N ALA A 139 12.08 14.48 6.46
CA ALA A 139 13.40 14.70 5.91
C ALA A 139 13.36 15.13 4.44
N LEU A 140 12.61 14.40 3.60
CA LEU A 140 12.44 14.76 2.18
C LEU A 140 11.83 16.15 2.01
N MET A 141 10.75 16.46 2.73
CA MET A 141 10.11 17.77 2.68
C MET A 141 11.06 18.90 3.10
N ALA A 142 11.83 18.70 4.17
CA ALA A 142 12.79 19.68 4.67
C ALA A 142 13.91 19.94 3.65
N VAL A 143 14.46 18.88 3.05
CA VAL A 143 15.51 19.02 2.02
C VAL A 143 14.96 19.67 0.77
N MET A 144 13.80 19.26 0.28
CA MET A 144 13.16 19.88 -0.88
C MET A 144 12.91 21.38 -0.65
N ALA A 145 12.42 21.77 0.54
CA ALA A 145 12.20 23.16 0.88
C ALA A 145 13.51 23.98 0.90
N ARG A 146 14.62 23.41 1.35
CA ARG A 146 15.96 24.06 1.29
C ARG A 146 16.39 24.36 -0.15
N HIS A 147 15.99 23.51 -1.09
CA HIS A 147 16.26 23.68 -2.52
C HIS A 147 15.18 24.48 -3.26
N GLY A 148 14.22 25.07 -2.54
CA GLY A 148 13.18 25.93 -3.11
C GLY A 148 11.97 25.17 -3.71
N PHE A 149 11.80 23.88 -3.40
CA PHE A 149 10.68 23.06 -3.87
C PHE A 149 9.67 22.83 -2.73
N ASP A 150 8.38 22.89 -3.04
CA ASP A 150 7.33 22.55 -2.05
C ASP A 150 7.06 21.04 -2.03
N GLY A 151 7.72 20.34 -1.11
CA GLY A 151 7.51 18.89 -0.92
C GLY A 151 6.12 18.52 -0.37
N ARG A 152 5.25 19.51 -0.04
CA ARG A 152 3.88 19.26 0.44
C ARG A 152 2.90 18.99 -0.68
N GLU A 153 3.15 19.49 -1.90
CA GLU A 153 2.29 19.29 -3.06
C GLU A 153 2.20 17.83 -3.50
N ASP A 154 3.24 17.04 -3.20
CA ASP A 154 3.31 15.62 -3.54
C ASP A 154 2.72 14.69 -2.46
N ASN A 155 1.84 15.18 -1.61
CA ASN A 155 1.19 14.39 -0.57
C ASN A 155 0.15 13.43 -1.19
N VAL A 156 0.65 12.51 -2.04
CA VAL A 156 -0.15 11.54 -2.79
C VAL A 156 -0.76 10.48 -1.89
N ASN A 157 -0.21 10.31 -0.67
CA ASN A 157 -0.61 9.24 0.23
C ASN A 157 -1.59 9.72 1.29
N TYR A 158 -2.67 8.97 1.46
CA TYR A 158 -3.64 9.17 2.51
C TYR A 158 -3.33 8.26 3.71
N TYR A 159 -2.95 8.86 4.85
CA TYR A 159 -2.59 8.17 6.10
C TYR A 159 -3.52 8.60 7.24
N PRO A 160 -4.70 7.99 7.36
CA PRO A 160 -5.70 8.36 8.37
C PRO A 160 -5.41 7.77 9.75
N THR A 161 -6.11 8.31 10.78
CA THR A 161 -6.28 7.62 12.07
C THR A 161 -7.35 6.54 11.97
N PRO A 162 -7.39 5.56 12.92
CA PRO A 162 -8.46 4.57 13.00
C PRO A 162 -9.85 5.20 13.10
N GLU A 163 -10.00 6.25 13.91
CA GLU A 163 -11.29 6.91 14.15
C GLU A 163 -11.81 7.60 12.88
N ILE A 164 -10.93 8.26 12.13
CA ILE A 164 -11.31 8.94 10.88
C ILE A 164 -11.69 7.90 9.83
N TYR A 165 -10.88 6.85 9.69
CA TYR A 165 -11.12 5.84 8.66
C TYR A 165 -12.32 4.95 8.99
N GLY A 166 -12.51 4.62 10.28
CA GLY A 166 -13.68 3.89 10.76
C GLY A 166 -14.99 4.63 10.45
N ARG A 167 -15.09 5.92 10.83
CA ARG A 167 -16.27 6.73 10.48
C ARG A 167 -16.51 6.83 8.97
N ARG A 168 -15.45 6.84 8.17
CA ARG A 168 -15.57 6.87 6.71
C ARG A 168 -16.13 5.54 6.17
N LEU A 169 -15.65 4.40 6.67
CA LEU A 169 -16.20 3.08 6.35
C LEU A 169 -17.69 2.99 6.74
N GLU A 170 -18.04 3.39 7.96
CA GLU A 170 -19.43 3.40 8.45
C GLU A 170 -20.32 4.30 7.60
N GLY A 171 -19.82 5.46 7.15
CA GLY A 171 -20.52 6.37 6.25
C GLY A 171 -20.83 5.76 4.87
N HIS A 172 -20.12 4.70 4.48
CA HIS A 172 -20.35 3.93 3.25
C HIS A 172 -21.08 2.60 3.49
N GLY A 173 -21.71 2.42 4.66
CA GLY A 173 -22.56 1.25 4.97
C GLY A 173 -21.82 0.07 5.61
N PHE A 174 -20.52 0.18 5.85
CA PHE A 174 -19.78 -0.88 6.52
C PHE A 174 -20.00 -0.89 8.03
N SER A 175 -20.03 -2.09 8.63
CA SER A 175 -19.87 -2.29 10.07
C SER A 175 -18.41 -2.64 10.37
N VAL A 176 -17.72 -1.78 11.13
CA VAL A 176 -16.31 -1.98 11.46
C VAL A 176 -16.19 -2.94 12.64
N GLU A 177 -15.66 -4.16 12.39
CA GLU A 177 -15.42 -5.15 13.44
C GLU A 177 -14.13 -4.87 14.22
N ARG A 178 -13.09 -4.46 13.51
CA ARG A 178 -11.78 -4.19 14.11
C ARG A 178 -11.01 -3.20 13.24
N ILE A 179 -10.33 -2.23 13.89
CA ILE A 179 -9.44 -1.28 13.23
C ILE A 179 -8.33 -0.88 14.19
N GLU A 180 -7.08 -0.92 13.73
CA GLU A 180 -5.90 -0.68 14.58
C GLU A 180 -4.80 0.07 13.84
N LEU A 181 -4.03 0.89 14.59
CA LEU A 181 -2.70 1.35 14.16
C LEU A 181 -1.64 0.41 14.72
N ILE A 182 -0.76 -0.07 13.85
CA ILE A 182 0.29 -1.04 14.18
C ILE A 182 1.63 -0.44 13.79
N PRO A 183 2.45 0.01 14.76
CA PRO A 183 3.84 0.36 14.47
C PRO A 183 4.57 -0.85 13.88
N ARG A 184 5.26 -0.63 12.75
CA ARG A 184 5.96 -1.69 12.05
C ARG A 184 7.32 -1.22 11.54
N PRO A 185 8.26 -0.89 12.43
CA PRO A 185 9.63 -0.64 12.00
C PRO A 185 10.12 -1.81 11.14
N THR A 186 10.61 -1.51 9.95
CA THR A 186 10.95 -2.54 8.96
C THR A 186 12.38 -2.35 8.50
N ARG A 187 13.22 -3.37 8.74
CA ARG A 187 14.60 -3.39 8.27
C ARG A 187 14.63 -3.35 6.74
N LEU A 188 15.44 -2.45 6.20
CA LEU A 188 15.61 -2.29 4.76
C LEU A 188 16.65 -3.28 4.22
N LEU A 189 16.51 -3.58 2.93
CA LEU A 189 17.44 -4.46 2.21
C LEU A 189 18.72 -3.72 1.82
N GLU A 190 19.61 -4.37 1.06
CA GLU A 190 20.96 -3.93 0.72
C GLU A 190 21.10 -2.49 0.21
N ASP A 191 20.13 -2.00 -0.56
CA ASP A 191 20.17 -0.63 -1.09
C ASP A 191 19.85 0.44 -0.01
N GLY A 192 19.49 0.03 1.21
CA GLY A 192 19.25 0.87 2.36
C GLY A 192 18.19 1.96 2.13
N MET A 193 18.35 3.11 2.82
CA MET A 193 17.41 4.23 2.75
C MET A 193 17.39 4.89 1.37
N SER A 194 18.53 4.98 0.69
CA SER A 194 18.61 5.55 -0.65
C SER A 194 17.80 4.75 -1.67
N GLY A 195 17.96 3.42 -1.69
CA GLY A 195 17.18 2.54 -2.56
C GLY A 195 15.69 2.58 -2.24
N TRP A 196 15.34 2.63 -0.95
CA TRP A 196 13.96 2.77 -0.52
C TRP A 196 13.33 4.07 -1.03
N ILE A 197 13.98 5.22 -0.85
CA ILE A 197 13.49 6.52 -1.30
C ILE A 197 13.28 6.51 -2.83
N ARG A 198 14.26 6.02 -3.58
CA ARG A 198 14.19 5.96 -5.06
C ARG A 198 13.06 5.07 -5.56
N THR A 199 12.71 4.02 -4.83
CA THR A 199 11.64 3.08 -5.18
C THR A 199 10.27 3.62 -4.79
N PHE A 200 10.07 3.99 -3.54
CA PHE A 200 8.75 4.31 -2.97
C PHE A 200 8.38 5.79 -3.01
N ARG A 201 9.37 6.67 -3.25
CA ARG A 201 9.15 8.12 -3.39
C ARG A 201 9.52 8.62 -4.80
N ARG A 202 9.56 7.71 -5.76
CA ARG A 202 9.89 8.03 -7.15
C ARG A 202 9.04 9.17 -7.71
N GLY A 203 7.72 9.16 -7.51
CA GLY A 203 6.84 10.22 -7.97
C GLY A 203 7.19 11.61 -7.38
N VAL A 204 7.67 11.64 -6.13
CA VAL A 204 8.18 12.88 -5.50
C VAL A 204 9.48 13.32 -6.15
N LEU A 205 10.41 12.39 -6.39
CA LEU A 205 11.68 12.72 -7.03
C LEU A 205 11.51 13.16 -8.48
N GLU A 206 10.53 12.62 -9.20
CA GLU A 206 10.23 13.00 -10.59
C GLU A 206 9.70 14.43 -10.72
N SER A 207 9.17 15.05 -9.65
CA SER A 207 8.81 16.47 -9.63
C SER A 207 10.02 17.40 -9.58
N LEU A 208 11.20 16.87 -9.26
CA LEU A 208 12.45 17.61 -9.21
C LEU A 208 13.20 17.56 -10.54
N PRO A 209 13.98 18.61 -10.88
CA PRO A 209 14.95 18.53 -11.96
C PRO A 209 15.90 17.34 -11.77
N GLU A 210 16.19 16.60 -12.83
CA GLU A 210 16.97 15.36 -12.78
C GLU A 210 18.32 15.56 -12.07
N ALA A 211 19.02 16.65 -12.39
CA ALA A 211 20.31 16.98 -11.79
C ALA A 211 20.30 17.20 -10.27
N MET A 212 19.12 17.39 -9.66
CA MET A 212 18.98 17.63 -8.23
C MET A 212 18.56 16.38 -7.43
N ARG A 213 18.04 15.38 -8.11
CA ARG A 213 17.46 14.20 -7.45
C ARG A 213 18.46 13.49 -6.55
N ASP A 214 19.68 13.31 -7.01
CA ASP A 214 20.73 12.63 -6.25
C ASP A 214 21.16 13.42 -5.02
N ALA A 215 21.31 14.73 -5.14
CA ALA A 215 21.62 15.61 -4.01
C ALA A 215 20.51 15.58 -2.94
N VAL A 216 19.24 15.69 -3.37
CA VAL A 216 18.08 15.65 -2.45
C VAL A 216 18.00 14.28 -1.74
N VAL A 217 18.25 13.19 -2.44
CA VAL A 217 18.26 11.85 -1.80
C VAL A 217 19.41 11.75 -0.80
N GLY A 218 20.62 12.17 -1.17
CA GLY A 218 21.80 12.13 -0.28
C GLY A 218 21.56 12.93 1.00
N GLU A 219 21.17 14.21 0.89
CA GLU A 219 20.89 15.06 2.04
C GLU A 219 19.75 14.51 2.93
N ALA A 220 18.72 13.90 2.34
CA ALA A 220 17.65 13.27 3.12
C ALA A 220 18.16 12.03 3.86
N VAL A 221 19.02 11.22 3.25
CA VAL A 221 19.66 10.07 3.90
C VAL A 221 20.52 10.53 5.08
N ASP A 222 21.34 11.58 4.91
CA ASP A 222 22.18 12.13 5.98
C ASP A 222 21.35 12.60 7.18
N LEU A 223 20.19 13.23 6.94
CA LEU A 223 19.27 13.64 8.01
C LEU A 223 18.61 12.44 8.72
N LEU A 224 18.41 11.35 8.03
CA LEU A 224 17.76 10.16 8.57
C LEU A 224 18.73 9.21 9.28
N GLU A 225 20.03 9.28 8.96
CA GLU A 225 21.04 8.36 9.48
C GLU A 225 21.03 8.27 11.03
N PRO A 226 21.09 9.36 11.79
CA PRO A 226 21.11 9.30 13.25
C PRO A 226 19.82 8.78 13.89
N ILE A 227 18.74 8.64 13.12
CA ILE A 227 17.40 8.28 13.64
C ILE A 227 17.00 6.87 13.19
N LEU A 228 17.31 6.49 11.94
CA LEU A 228 16.81 5.27 11.30
C LEU A 228 17.89 4.27 10.92
N ARG A 229 19.17 4.53 11.29
CA ARG A 229 20.28 3.60 11.10
C ARG A 229 20.85 3.21 12.46
N ASP A 230 20.98 1.92 12.70
CA ASP A 230 21.56 1.39 13.94
C ASP A 230 23.11 1.39 13.90
N GLU A 231 23.73 1.07 15.05
CA GLU A 231 25.19 1.02 15.22
C GLU A 231 25.86 -0.06 14.34
N GLU A 232 25.10 -1.06 13.90
CA GLU A 232 25.55 -2.11 12.98
C GLU A 232 25.45 -1.69 11.51
N GLY A 233 24.89 -0.49 11.25
CA GLY A 233 24.72 0.06 9.92
C GLY A 233 23.42 -0.35 9.21
N ASN A 234 22.48 -0.98 9.93
CA ASN A 234 21.20 -1.41 9.36
C ASN A 234 20.21 -0.26 9.33
N TRP A 235 19.56 -0.08 8.20
CA TRP A 235 18.49 0.90 8.03
C TRP A 235 17.13 0.32 8.37
N THR A 236 16.29 1.12 9.02
CA THR A 236 14.90 0.78 9.35
C THR A 236 13.95 1.87 8.83
N ALA A 237 12.91 1.50 8.08
CA ALA A 237 11.85 2.42 7.74
C ALA A 237 10.79 2.46 8.84
N ASP A 238 10.34 3.67 9.18
CA ASP A 238 9.40 3.97 10.27
C ASP A 238 7.93 3.77 9.84
N TYR A 239 7.59 2.54 9.40
CA TYR A 239 6.23 2.23 8.99
C TYR A 239 5.26 2.22 10.17
N VAL A 240 4.07 2.79 9.93
CA VAL A 240 2.87 2.61 10.76
C VAL A 240 1.74 2.15 9.87
N ARG A 241 1.14 1.00 10.18
CA ARG A 241 0.07 0.41 9.39
C ARG A 241 -1.29 0.60 10.09
N LEU A 242 -2.27 0.96 9.30
CA LEU A 242 -3.67 0.88 9.67
C LEU A 242 -4.21 -0.40 9.07
N ARG A 243 -4.74 -1.27 9.92
CA ARG A 243 -5.35 -2.54 9.53
C ARG A 243 -6.79 -2.58 10.02
N PHE A 244 -7.69 -3.13 9.20
CA PHE A 244 -9.10 -3.24 9.57
C PHE A 244 -9.80 -4.47 8.99
N ILE A 245 -10.92 -4.82 9.64
CA ILE A 245 -11.97 -5.70 9.13
C ILE A 245 -13.28 -4.93 9.22
N ALA A 246 -14.03 -4.89 8.11
CA ALA A 246 -15.37 -4.30 8.05
C ALA A 246 -16.30 -5.23 7.25
N ARG A 247 -17.61 -5.19 7.55
CA ARG A 247 -18.66 -5.97 6.87
C ARG A 247 -19.61 -5.08 6.08
N ALA A 248 -20.00 -5.55 4.89
CA ALA A 248 -21.02 -4.92 4.06
C ALA A 248 -22.44 -5.37 4.46
#